data_69bdf3ed9cc03f4dd3458ecb0c58ff72
#
_entry.id   69bdf3ed9cc03f4dd3458ecb0c58ff72
#
_cell.length_a   1.000
_cell.length_b   1.000
_cell.length_c   1.000
_cell.angle_alpha   90.00
_cell.angle_beta   90.00
_cell.angle_gamma   90.00
#
_symmetry.space_group_name_H-M   'P 1'
#
loop_
_entity.id
_entity.type
_entity.pdbx_description
1 polymer ?
#
loop_
_entity_poly.entity_id
_entity_poly.type
_entity_poly.pdbx_seq_one_letter_code
_entity_poly.pdbx_strand_id
1 'polypeptide(L)'
;MVSVAYWDDQKTFEAWFPAARDGWTGEQQNHAGLGTFIEVLSPSVSDYETLFSSLGRPEGVAALADSFSGDIMEHAYWGGMRDRIPQSQTSEMAPAGTPGLVRDGKRLRVKPHDNICLIRSGQDWSDTDAAERKMYLDDVEPVLREGMDFLRDDGRSIGCFANRYMTVLDGNGQPTEKSYGMSWWKSLAALERWAESHPTHVRIFGAAMKYLSTLGPSAKLRLYHEVTVARADEQFFEYLNCREGTGMMGAG
;
A
#
# COMPACT_ATOMS: atom_id res chain seq x y z
N MET A 1 1.58 -15.68 1.83
CA MET A 1 0.25 -15.07 1.99
C MET A 1 0.39 -13.85 2.90
N VAL A 2 -0.32 -12.76 2.62
CA VAL A 2 -0.39 -11.56 3.45
C VAL A 2 -1.84 -11.33 3.81
N SER A 3 -2.12 -11.07 5.09
CA SER A 3 -3.43 -10.62 5.56
C SER A 3 -3.32 -9.14 5.92
N VAL A 4 -4.26 -8.32 5.47
CA VAL A 4 -4.36 -6.91 5.84
C VAL A 4 -5.64 -6.73 6.62
N ALA A 5 -5.57 -6.10 7.77
CA ALA A 5 -6.70 -5.84 8.65
C ALA A 5 -6.71 -4.37 9.09
N TYR A 6 -7.88 -3.83 9.28
CA TYR A 6 -8.11 -2.45 9.69
C TYR A 6 -8.95 -2.43 10.97
N TRP A 7 -8.68 -1.46 11.83
CA TRP A 7 -9.42 -1.19 13.06
C TRP A 7 -9.83 0.28 13.07
N ASP A 8 -11.04 0.53 13.46
CA ASP A 8 -11.59 1.86 13.68
C ASP A 8 -11.35 2.38 15.12
N ASP A 9 -10.88 1.50 16.00
CA ASP A 9 -10.65 1.79 17.42
C ASP A 9 -9.32 1.24 17.91
N GLN A 10 -8.47 2.12 18.42
CA GLN A 10 -7.16 1.80 18.95
C GLN A 10 -7.23 0.80 20.13
N LYS A 11 -8.20 0.92 21.03
CA LYS A 11 -8.31 0.04 22.21
C LYS A 11 -8.61 -1.40 21.78
N THR A 12 -9.46 -1.58 20.78
CA THR A 12 -9.78 -2.89 20.22
C THR A 12 -8.54 -3.52 19.58
N PHE A 13 -7.76 -2.73 18.84
CA PHE A 13 -6.47 -3.18 18.29
C PHE A 13 -5.49 -3.56 19.42
N GLU A 14 -5.30 -2.71 20.42
CA GLU A 14 -4.36 -2.93 21.54
C GLU A 14 -4.75 -4.17 22.38
N ALA A 15 -6.03 -4.46 22.52
CA ALA A 15 -6.49 -5.68 23.20
C ALA A 15 -6.21 -6.95 22.39
N TRP A 16 -6.31 -6.87 21.06
CA TRP A 16 -6.08 -8.00 20.17
C TRP A 16 -4.59 -8.25 19.88
N PHE A 17 -3.79 -7.18 19.73
CA PHE A 17 -2.45 -7.24 19.18
C PHE A 17 -1.46 -8.14 19.93
N PRO A 18 -1.40 -8.19 21.28
CA PRO A 18 -0.44 -9.04 21.99
C PRO A 18 -0.58 -10.52 21.65
N ALA A 19 -1.80 -11.05 21.64
CA ALA A 19 -2.07 -12.44 21.30
C ALA A 19 -1.80 -12.75 19.83
N ALA A 20 -2.18 -11.85 18.93
CA ALA A 20 -1.90 -11.97 17.51
C ALA A 20 -0.39 -11.95 17.23
N ARG A 21 0.35 -11.04 17.85
CA ARG A 21 1.79 -10.95 17.73
C ARG A 21 2.46 -12.25 18.20
N ASP A 22 2.07 -12.81 19.34
CA ASP A 22 2.60 -14.07 19.83
C ASP A 22 2.29 -15.23 18.85
N GLY A 23 1.08 -15.29 18.32
CA GLY A 23 0.68 -16.27 17.31
C GLY A 23 1.47 -16.17 15.99
N TRP A 24 1.89 -14.98 15.56
CA TRP A 24 2.58 -14.77 14.29
C TRP A 24 4.10 -14.74 14.39
N THR A 25 4.66 -14.20 15.47
CA THR A 25 6.09 -14.03 15.63
C THR A 25 6.62 -14.60 16.96
N GLY A 26 5.84 -15.41 17.67
CA GLY A 26 6.22 -16.05 18.92
C GLY A 26 7.19 -17.23 18.75
N GLU A 27 7.54 -17.86 19.86
CA GLU A 27 8.51 -18.96 19.88
C GLU A 27 8.07 -20.18 19.07
N GLN A 28 6.76 -20.49 19.04
CA GLN A 28 6.24 -21.60 18.25
C GLN A 28 6.56 -21.44 16.77
N GLN A 29 6.39 -20.24 16.22
CA GLN A 29 6.72 -19.94 14.82
C GLN A 29 8.23 -20.00 14.58
N ASN A 30 9.03 -19.55 15.56
CA ASN A 30 10.47 -19.64 15.47
C ASN A 30 10.96 -21.10 15.40
N HIS A 31 10.38 -21.97 16.20
CA HIS A 31 10.71 -23.41 16.19
C HIS A 31 10.28 -24.09 14.89
N ALA A 32 9.16 -23.69 14.32
CA ALA A 32 8.69 -24.20 13.03
C ALA A 32 9.55 -23.78 11.84
N GLY A 33 10.45 -22.79 12.03
CA GLY A 33 11.30 -22.25 10.96
C GLY A 33 10.56 -21.47 9.89
N LEU A 34 9.33 -21.06 10.18
CA LEU A 34 8.50 -20.27 9.23
C LEU A 34 8.94 -18.81 9.25
N GLY A 35 9.04 -18.24 8.05
CA GLY A 35 9.22 -16.79 7.88
C GLY A 35 7.88 -16.08 8.06
N THR A 36 7.75 -15.26 9.11
CA THR A 36 6.54 -14.49 9.42
C THR A 36 6.89 -13.04 9.73
N PHE A 37 5.93 -12.14 9.52
CA PHE A 37 6.13 -10.72 9.81
C PHE A 37 4.83 -10.04 10.23
N ILE A 38 5.00 -8.93 10.95
CA ILE A 38 3.95 -7.99 11.31
C ILE A 38 4.42 -6.59 10.94
N GLU A 39 3.60 -5.88 10.21
CA GLU A 39 3.78 -4.47 9.82
C GLU A 39 2.53 -3.71 10.24
N VAL A 40 2.64 -2.73 11.13
CA VAL A 40 1.51 -1.97 11.69
C VAL A 40 1.74 -0.49 11.49
N LEU A 41 0.69 0.22 11.09
CA LEU A 41 0.57 1.67 11.16
C LEU A 41 -0.65 2.05 12.02
N SER A 42 -0.49 3.11 12.81
CA SER A 42 -1.55 3.70 13.62
C SER A 42 -1.61 5.22 13.36
N PRO A 43 -1.87 5.64 12.11
CA PRO A 43 -1.80 7.05 11.73
C PRO A 43 -2.95 7.85 12.32
N SER A 44 -2.73 9.15 12.49
CA SER A 44 -3.82 10.10 12.71
C SER A 44 -4.69 10.21 11.45
N VAL A 45 -5.96 10.56 11.60
CA VAL A 45 -6.89 10.77 10.47
C VAL A 45 -6.45 11.90 9.53
N SER A 46 -5.58 12.80 9.99
CA SER A 46 -4.98 13.86 9.19
C SER A 46 -3.83 13.39 8.28
N ASP A 47 -3.35 12.17 8.45
CA ASP A 47 -2.09 11.71 7.87
C ASP A 47 -2.27 10.69 6.74
N TYR A 48 -3.50 10.51 6.27
CA TYR A 48 -3.79 9.65 5.13
C TYR A 48 -4.87 10.25 4.21
N GLU A 49 -4.93 9.71 3.01
CA GLU A 49 -5.95 9.99 2.01
C GLU A 49 -6.38 8.72 1.28
N THR A 50 -7.55 8.78 0.66
CA THR A 50 -8.04 7.73 -0.24
C THR A 50 -8.59 8.34 -1.52
N LEU A 51 -8.46 7.62 -2.64
CA LEU A 51 -9.06 8.01 -3.91
C LEU A 51 -9.66 6.80 -4.61
N PHE A 52 -10.90 6.91 -5.05
CA PHE A 52 -11.65 5.86 -5.73
C PHE A 52 -12.15 6.33 -7.10
N SER A 53 -12.08 5.47 -8.12
CA SER A 53 -12.76 5.71 -9.40
C SER A 53 -14.27 5.49 -9.30
N SER A 54 -14.75 4.80 -8.26
CA SER A 54 -16.16 4.53 -8.00
C SER A 54 -16.40 4.37 -6.50
N LEU A 55 -17.34 5.11 -5.95
CA LEU A 55 -17.67 5.11 -4.50
C LEU A 55 -18.56 3.93 -4.07
N GLY A 56 -19.05 3.12 -5.00
CA GLY A 56 -20.02 2.05 -4.70
C GLY A 56 -19.48 0.87 -3.87
N ARG A 57 -18.15 0.73 -3.78
CA ARG A 57 -17.50 -0.35 -3.02
C ARG A 57 -16.23 0.19 -2.37
N PRO A 58 -16.31 0.82 -1.19
CA PRO A 58 -15.15 1.26 -0.46
C PRO A 58 -14.30 0.05 -0.03
N GLU A 59 -12.98 0.21 -0.08
CA GLU A 59 -12.00 -0.77 0.36
C GLU A 59 -10.96 -0.11 1.27
N GLY A 60 -10.21 -0.94 2.01
CA GLY A 60 -9.17 -0.45 2.90
C GLY A 60 -9.74 0.37 4.06
N VAL A 61 -9.03 1.43 4.45
CA VAL A 61 -9.46 2.31 5.53
C VAL A 61 -10.80 2.99 5.23
N ALA A 62 -11.12 3.22 3.97
CA ALA A 62 -12.39 3.85 3.59
C ALA A 62 -13.63 2.98 3.88
N ALA A 63 -13.46 1.66 4.05
CA ALA A 63 -14.55 0.78 4.48
C ALA A 63 -14.97 0.99 5.94
N LEU A 64 -14.14 1.65 6.75
CA LEU A 64 -14.42 2.01 8.14
C LEU A 64 -14.93 3.46 8.30
N ALA A 65 -14.89 4.26 7.22
CA ALA A 65 -15.31 5.65 7.27
C ALA A 65 -16.84 5.78 7.23
N ASP A 66 -17.37 6.75 7.96
CA ASP A 66 -18.81 7.07 7.94
C ASP A 66 -19.27 7.66 6.60
N SER A 67 -18.37 8.35 5.91
CA SER A 67 -18.66 8.99 4.61
C SER A 67 -17.38 9.39 3.88
N PHE A 68 -17.54 9.78 2.61
CA PHE A 68 -16.50 10.45 1.83
C PHE A 68 -16.65 11.96 1.91
N SER A 69 -15.54 12.69 1.75
CA SER A 69 -15.57 14.13 1.53
C SER A 69 -16.31 14.47 0.23
N GLY A 70 -16.85 15.68 0.14
CA GLY A 70 -17.48 16.16 -1.09
C GLY A 70 -16.47 16.28 -2.25
N ASP A 71 -17.01 16.54 -3.45
CA ASP A 71 -16.20 16.74 -4.65
C ASP A 71 -15.32 17.98 -4.51
N ILE A 72 -14.03 17.80 -4.67
CA ILE A 72 -13.03 18.86 -4.82
C ILE A 72 -12.14 18.55 -6.01
N MET A 73 -11.49 19.56 -6.60
CA MET A 73 -10.67 19.39 -7.80
C MET A 73 -9.55 18.36 -7.61
N GLU A 74 -8.92 18.37 -6.46
CA GLU A 74 -7.82 17.49 -6.09
C GLU A 74 -8.25 16.02 -6.03
N HIS A 75 -9.52 15.72 -5.80
CA HIS A 75 -10.06 14.36 -5.79
C HIS A 75 -10.08 13.71 -7.18
N ALA A 76 -10.16 14.48 -8.23
CA ALA A 76 -10.18 13.96 -9.60
C ALA A 76 -8.78 13.66 -10.17
N TYR A 77 -7.71 14.17 -9.54
CA TYR A 77 -6.34 14.01 -10.01
C TYR A 77 -5.59 12.96 -9.19
N TRP A 78 -5.31 11.84 -9.81
CA TRP A 78 -4.66 10.69 -9.13
C TRP A 78 -3.24 10.99 -8.61
N GLY A 79 -2.51 11.92 -9.23
CA GLY A 79 -1.19 12.34 -8.78
C GLY A 79 -1.18 13.31 -7.60
N GLY A 80 -2.32 13.94 -7.29
CA GLY A 80 -2.45 14.96 -6.24
C GLY A 80 -2.64 14.38 -4.83
N MET A 81 -1.98 13.26 -4.48
CA MET A 81 -2.16 12.60 -3.19
C MET A 81 -1.81 13.50 -2.00
N ARG A 82 -0.78 14.34 -2.11
CA ARG A 82 -0.40 15.32 -1.08
C ARG A 82 -1.52 16.29 -0.78
N ASP A 83 -2.18 16.80 -1.82
CA ASP A 83 -3.23 17.81 -1.69
C ASP A 83 -4.46 17.30 -0.93
N ARG A 84 -4.65 15.98 -0.90
CA ARG A 84 -5.74 15.31 -0.17
C ARG A 84 -5.39 14.89 1.24
N ILE A 85 -4.10 14.90 1.64
CA ILE A 85 -3.68 14.60 3.02
C ILE A 85 -3.79 15.89 3.85
N PRO A 86 -4.69 15.95 4.87
CA PRO A 86 -4.93 17.20 5.62
C PRO A 86 -3.67 17.78 6.25
N GLN A 87 -2.81 16.93 6.82
CA GLN A 87 -1.57 17.36 7.48
C GLN A 87 -0.60 18.06 6.52
N SER A 88 -0.62 17.74 5.24
CA SER A 88 0.24 18.35 4.22
C SER A 88 -0.01 19.85 4.03
N GLN A 89 -1.18 20.34 4.44
CA GLN A 89 -1.52 21.77 4.37
C GLN A 89 -0.69 22.63 5.35
N THR A 90 -0.10 21.99 6.35
CA THR A 90 0.66 22.68 7.41
C THR A 90 2.06 22.12 7.61
N SER A 91 2.42 21.02 6.92
CA SER A 91 3.70 20.33 7.07
C SER A 91 4.18 19.78 5.74
N GLU A 92 5.46 19.92 5.48
CA GLU A 92 6.14 19.25 4.34
C GLU A 92 6.13 17.72 4.45
N MET A 93 5.83 17.18 5.64
CA MET A 93 5.91 15.75 5.95
C MET A 93 7.26 15.14 5.53
N ALA A 94 8.34 15.92 5.74
CA ALA A 94 9.69 15.50 5.40
C ALA A 94 10.14 14.32 6.29
N PRO A 95 10.87 13.33 5.74
CA PRO A 95 11.39 12.24 6.54
C PRO A 95 12.41 12.77 7.55
N ALA A 96 12.34 12.30 8.81
CA ALA A 96 13.31 12.66 9.84
C ALA A 96 13.79 11.42 10.59
N GLY A 97 15.07 11.42 10.94
CA GLY A 97 15.73 10.25 11.52
C GLY A 97 16.25 9.27 10.48
N THR A 98 16.86 8.21 10.99
CA THR A 98 17.41 7.12 10.17
C THR A 98 16.81 5.79 10.64
N PRO A 99 16.25 4.99 9.76
CA PRO A 99 15.80 3.65 10.13
C PRO A 99 17.00 2.83 10.62
N GLY A 100 16.75 1.95 11.58
CA GLY A 100 17.75 1.06 12.10
C GLY A 100 17.17 -0.33 12.32
N LEU A 101 18.05 -1.33 12.44
CA LEU A 101 17.66 -2.72 12.68
C LEU A 101 18.13 -3.15 14.07
N VAL A 102 17.21 -3.77 14.82
CA VAL A 102 17.51 -4.40 16.09
C VAL A 102 17.27 -5.89 15.94
N ARG A 103 18.34 -6.68 16.11
CA ARG A 103 18.30 -8.14 15.99
C ARG A 103 18.32 -8.80 17.36
N ASP A 104 17.44 -9.75 17.54
CA ASP A 104 17.40 -10.67 18.67
C ASP A 104 17.24 -12.10 18.11
N GLY A 105 18.34 -12.82 18.02
CA GLY A 105 18.38 -14.11 17.35
C GLY A 105 17.91 -14.03 15.89
N LYS A 106 16.83 -14.76 15.59
CA LYS A 106 16.16 -14.75 14.27
C LYS A 106 15.07 -13.69 14.15
N ARG A 107 14.75 -13.01 15.24
CA ARG A 107 13.80 -11.89 15.28
C ARG A 107 14.52 -10.61 14.92
N LEU A 108 13.88 -9.81 14.10
CA LEU A 108 14.39 -8.53 13.67
C LEU A 108 13.28 -7.48 13.76
N ARG A 109 13.58 -6.37 14.42
CA ARG A 109 12.72 -5.19 14.46
C ARG A 109 13.35 -4.06 13.69
N VAL A 110 12.53 -3.35 12.94
CA VAL A 110 12.94 -2.10 12.33
C VAL A 110 12.64 -0.97 13.29
N LYS A 111 13.66 -0.15 13.60
CA LYS A 111 13.45 1.16 14.21
C LYS A 111 13.00 2.09 13.09
N PRO A 112 11.78 2.63 13.19
CA PRO A 112 11.26 3.50 12.14
C PRO A 112 11.91 4.88 12.17
N HIS A 113 11.76 5.63 11.07
CA HIS A 113 11.99 7.06 11.00
C HIS A 113 10.66 7.78 10.78
N ASP A 114 10.62 9.08 11.03
CA ASP A 114 9.41 9.88 10.86
C ASP A 114 9.03 10.02 9.39
N ASN A 115 7.72 10.07 9.16
CA ASN A 115 7.11 10.34 7.87
C ASN A 115 7.46 9.32 6.78
N ILE A 116 7.51 8.03 7.18
CA ILE A 116 7.47 6.94 6.21
C ILE A 116 6.14 6.99 5.47
N CYS A 117 6.14 6.62 4.19
CA CYS A 117 4.92 6.60 3.40
C CYS A 117 4.58 5.17 2.98
N LEU A 118 3.32 4.78 3.14
CA LEU A 118 2.75 3.56 2.59
C LEU A 118 1.73 3.94 1.53
N ILE A 119 1.79 3.32 0.36
CA ILE A 119 0.68 3.31 -0.59
C ILE A 119 0.18 1.89 -0.79
N ARG A 120 -1.14 1.73 -0.79
CA ARG A 120 -1.85 0.56 -1.28
C ARG A 120 -2.74 0.99 -2.43
N SER A 121 -2.50 0.46 -3.64
CA SER A 121 -3.28 0.77 -4.83
C SER A 121 -3.92 -0.51 -5.38
N GLY A 122 -5.22 -0.48 -5.62
CA GLY A 122 -5.99 -1.66 -5.98
C GLY A 122 -6.67 -1.54 -7.34
N GLN A 123 -6.87 -2.70 -7.95
CA GLN A 123 -7.55 -2.88 -9.21
C GLN A 123 -8.58 -3.99 -9.04
N ASP A 124 -9.83 -3.71 -9.42
CA ASP A 124 -10.94 -4.68 -9.39
C ASP A 124 -11.62 -4.71 -10.76
N TRP A 125 -11.44 -5.82 -11.48
CA TRP A 125 -12.00 -6.04 -12.81
C TRP A 125 -13.15 -7.05 -12.81
N SER A 126 -13.71 -7.36 -11.63
CA SER A 126 -14.76 -8.37 -11.48
C SER A 126 -16.07 -8.04 -12.22
N ASP A 127 -16.37 -6.75 -12.41
CA ASP A 127 -17.59 -6.30 -13.10
C ASP A 127 -17.37 -5.99 -14.59
N THR A 128 -16.14 -6.15 -15.11
CA THR A 128 -15.85 -5.90 -16.53
C THR A 128 -16.47 -6.96 -17.42
N ASP A 129 -16.96 -6.57 -18.58
CA ASP A 129 -17.36 -7.52 -19.61
C ASP A 129 -16.15 -8.15 -20.32
N ALA A 130 -16.37 -9.12 -21.20
CA ALA A 130 -15.30 -9.87 -21.84
C ALA A 130 -14.33 -8.99 -22.66
N ALA A 131 -14.82 -7.96 -23.35
CA ALA A 131 -14.01 -7.08 -24.18
C ALA A 131 -13.18 -6.12 -23.31
N GLU A 132 -13.79 -5.50 -22.31
CA GLU A 132 -13.12 -4.63 -21.36
C GLU A 132 -12.07 -5.40 -20.56
N ARG A 133 -12.44 -6.59 -20.04
CA ARG A 133 -11.51 -7.47 -19.32
C ARG A 133 -10.29 -7.83 -20.15
N LYS A 134 -10.51 -8.20 -21.41
CA LYS A 134 -9.41 -8.50 -22.32
C LYS A 134 -8.48 -7.30 -22.50
N MET A 135 -9.05 -6.10 -22.71
CA MET A 135 -8.26 -4.88 -22.84
C MET A 135 -7.43 -4.61 -21.57
N TYR A 136 -8.04 -4.75 -20.38
CA TYR A 136 -7.32 -4.56 -19.12
C TYR A 136 -6.15 -5.55 -18.97
N LEU A 137 -6.43 -6.84 -19.14
CA LEU A 137 -5.45 -7.91 -18.93
C LEU A 137 -4.35 -7.95 -20.00
N ASP A 138 -4.62 -7.51 -21.22
CA ASP A 138 -3.64 -7.51 -22.31
C ASP A 138 -2.83 -6.20 -22.38
N ASP A 139 -3.44 -5.04 -22.11
CA ASP A 139 -2.84 -3.74 -22.38
C ASP A 139 -2.45 -2.95 -21.13
N VAL A 140 -3.12 -3.16 -19.99
CA VAL A 140 -2.91 -2.35 -18.76
C VAL A 140 -2.16 -3.14 -17.68
N GLU A 141 -2.65 -4.31 -17.33
CA GLU A 141 -2.09 -5.13 -16.26
C GLU A 141 -0.60 -5.49 -16.48
N PRO A 142 -0.14 -5.86 -17.70
CA PRO A 142 1.28 -6.16 -17.90
C PRO A 142 2.19 -4.95 -17.68
N VAL A 143 1.73 -3.74 -18.03
CA VAL A 143 2.48 -2.49 -17.80
C VAL A 143 2.53 -2.15 -16.31
N LEU A 144 1.40 -2.35 -15.60
CA LEU A 144 1.35 -2.22 -14.15
C LEU A 144 2.31 -3.20 -13.48
N ARG A 145 2.28 -4.47 -13.87
CA ARG A 145 3.17 -5.52 -13.35
C ARG A 145 4.64 -5.18 -13.54
N GLU A 146 5.03 -4.72 -14.72
CA GLU A 146 6.41 -4.25 -14.98
C GLU A 146 6.83 -3.15 -14.00
N GLY A 147 5.96 -2.19 -13.74
CA GLY A 147 6.21 -1.13 -12.75
C GLY A 147 6.31 -1.67 -11.32
N MET A 148 5.46 -2.62 -10.96
CA MET A 148 5.51 -3.26 -9.64
C MET A 148 6.76 -4.13 -9.47
N ASP A 149 7.19 -4.84 -10.51
CA ASP A 149 8.43 -5.61 -10.51
C ASP A 149 9.65 -4.71 -10.35
N PHE A 150 9.70 -3.57 -11.07
CA PHE A 150 10.73 -2.56 -10.87
C PHE A 150 10.79 -2.08 -9.40
N LEU A 151 9.66 -1.76 -8.80
CA LEU A 151 9.62 -1.33 -7.39
C LEU A 151 10.09 -2.41 -6.42
N ARG A 152 9.83 -3.68 -6.73
CA ARG A 152 10.30 -4.82 -5.93
C ARG A 152 11.83 -4.99 -6.03
N ASP A 153 12.38 -4.91 -7.23
CA ASP A 153 13.75 -5.32 -7.53
C ASP A 153 14.75 -4.15 -7.42
N ASP A 154 14.37 -2.96 -7.90
CA ASP A 154 15.23 -1.78 -8.01
C ASP A 154 14.71 -0.55 -7.26
N GLY A 155 13.53 -0.64 -6.62
CA GLY A 155 12.83 0.47 -5.98
C GLY A 155 13.65 1.21 -4.94
N ARG A 156 14.61 0.57 -4.28
CA ARG A 156 15.47 1.20 -3.27
C ARG A 156 16.27 2.38 -3.84
N SER A 157 16.67 2.31 -5.09
CA SER A 157 17.41 3.37 -5.77
C SER A 157 16.65 4.70 -5.83
N ILE A 158 15.32 4.64 -5.71
CA ILE A 158 14.42 5.79 -5.77
C ILE A 158 13.68 6.05 -4.46
N GLY A 159 14.01 5.30 -3.39
CA GLY A 159 13.41 5.47 -2.06
C GLY A 159 12.19 4.58 -1.78
N CYS A 160 11.90 3.58 -2.59
CA CYS A 160 10.95 2.53 -2.28
C CYS A 160 11.66 1.39 -1.54
N PHE A 161 11.37 1.20 -0.26
CA PHE A 161 12.01 0.19 0.57
C PHE A 161 11.56 -1.23 0.24
N ALA A 162 10.29 -1.38 -0.09
CA ALA A 162 9.70 -2.66 -0.46
C ALA A 162 8.42 -2.46 -1.27
N ASN A 163 8.15 -3.38 -2.17
CA ASN A 163 6.89 -3.48 -2.89
C ASN A 163 6.39 -4.92 -2.95
N ARG A 164 5.08 -5.09 -2.83
CA ARG A 164 4.37 -6.35 -3.03
C ARG A 164 3.23 -6.13 -4.00
N TYR A 165 3.21 -6.88 -5.09
CA TYR A 165 2.08 -6.94 -6.00
C TYR A 165 1.34 -8.26 -5.78
N MET A 166 0.09 -8.22 -5.41
CA MET A 166 -0.65 -9.35 -4.85
C MET A 166 -2.01 -9.50 -5.50
N THR A 167 -2.41 -10.76 -5.73
CA THR A 167 -3.79 -11.12 -6.08
C THR A 167 -4.60 -11.31 -4.79
N VAL A 168 -5.81 -10.77 -4.75
CA VAL A 168 -6.73 -10.96 -3.63
C VAL A 168 -7.30 -12.39 -3.69
N LEU A 169 -7.32 -13.06 -2.56
CA LEU A 169 -7.95 -14.38 -2.40
C LEU A 169 -9.33 -14.25 -1.78
N ASP A 170 -10.23 -15.13 -2.15
CA ASP A 170 -11.53 -15.27 -1.50
C ASP A 170 -11.43 -16.03 -0.16
N GLY A 171 -12.56 -16.21 0.52
CA GLY A 171 -12.63 -16.96 1.79
C GLY A 171 -12.25 -18.45 1.70
N ASN A 172 -12.14 -19.00 0.49
CA ASN A 172 -11.69 -20.36 0.21
C ASN A 172 -10.23 -20.41 -0.25
N GLY A 173 -9.54 -19.26 -0.26
CA GLY A 173 -8.17 -19.15 -0.71
C GLY A 173 -7.99 -19.19 -2.23
N GLN A 174 -9.06 -18.99 -3.02
CA GLN A 174 -8.99 -18.95 -4.48
C GLN A 174 -8.71 -17.52 -4.98
N PRO A 175 -7.90 -17.36 -6.05
CA PRO A 175 -7.69 -16.06 -6.67
C PRO A 175 -9.00 -15.43 -7.13
N THR A 176 -9.16 -14.14 -6.83
CA THR A 176 -10.25 -13.32 -7.32
C THR A 176 -9.81 -12.45 -8.50
N GLU A 177 -10.73 -11.72 -9.07
CA GLU A 177 -10.47 -10.74 -10.14
C GLU A 177 -10.09 -9.37 -9.57
N LYS A 178 -9.24 -9.39 -8.55
CA LYS A 178 -8.70 -8.21 -7.87
C LYS A 178 -7.22 -8.37 -7.60
N SER A 179 -6.48 -7.28 -7.71
CA SER A 179 -5.10 -7.19 -7.28
C SER A 179 -4.84 -5.88 -6.56
N TYR A 180 -3.73 -5.82 -5.83
CA TYR A 180 -3.19 -4.55 -5.37
C TYR A 180 -1.68 -4.59 -5.19
N GLY A 181 -1.08 -3.42 -5.41
CA GLY A 181 0.28 -3.12 -5.01
C GLY A 181 0.29 -2.54 -3.60
N MET A 182 1.29 -2.88 -2.82
CA MET A 182 1.54 -2.30 -1.50
C MET A 182 3.02 -1.99 -1.37
N SER A 183 3.37 -0.72 -1.30
CA SER A 183 4.76 -0.29 -1.26
C SER A 183 5.06 0.69 -0.14
N TRP A 184 6.21 0.44 0.51
CA TRP A 184 6.78 1.25 1.57
C TRP A 184 7.83 2.20 1.00
N TRP A 185 7.70 3.47 1.30
CA TRP A 185 8.54 4.53 0.78
C TRP A 185 9.23 5.31 1.89
N LYS A 186 10.44 5.79 1.61
CA LYS A 186 11.19 6.67 2.51
C LYS A 186 10.40 7.91 2.89
N SER A 187 9.56 8.44 2.00
CA SER A 187 8.73 9.61 2.23
C SER A 187 7.65 9.74 1.15
N LEU A 188 6.64 10.56 1.41
CA LEU A 188 5.65 10.96 0.42
C LEU A 188 6.33 11.59 -0.80
N ALA A 189 7.30 12.48 -0.61
CA ALA A 189 8.04 13.12 -1.71
C ALA A 189 8.81 12.12 -2.60
N ALA A 190 9.27 10.99 -2.07
CA ALA A 190 9.89 9.95 -2.89
C ALA A 190 8.86 9.22 -3.76
N LEU A 191 7.70 8.91 -3.21
CA LEU A 191 6.57 8.35 -3.95
C LEU A 191 6.08 9.30 -5.05
N GLU A 192 5.90 10.58 -4.72
CA GLU A 192 5.49 11.62 -5.67
C GLU A 192 6.45 11.71 -6.86
N ARG A 193 7.76 11.79 -6.63
CA ARG A 193 8.75 11.83 -7.72
C ARG A 193 8.67 10.62 -8.65
N TRP A 194 8.45 9.43 -8.10
CA TRP A 194 8.25 8.24 -8.93
C TRP A 194 6.95 8.34 -9.74
N ALA A 195 5.87 8.75 -9.11
CA ALA A 195 4.58 8.89 -9.76
C ALA A 195 4.57 9.95 -10.87
N GLU A 196 5.26 11.06 -10.67
CA GLU A 196 5.28 12.19 -11.60
C GLU A 196 6.20 11.95 -12.81
N SER A 197 7.37 11.37 -12.61
CA SER A 197 8.43 11.44 -13.61
C SER A 197 9.14 10.14 -13.94
N HIS A 198 9.00 9.11 -13.13
CA HIS A 198 9.73 7.86 -13.40
C HIS A 198 9.12 7.10 -14.58
N PRO A 199 9.93 6.63 -15.55
CA PRO A 199 9.44 6.00 -16.77
C PRO A 199 8.46 4.85 -16.54
N THR A 200 8.64 4.04 -15.48
CA THR A 200 7.73 2.93 -15.18
C THR A 200 6.34 3.44 -14.83
N HIS A 201 6.21 4.47 -13.99
CA HIS A 201 4.90 5.01 -13.63
C HIS A 201 4.27 5.83 -14.77
N VAL A 202 5.08 6.57 -15.52
CA VAL A 202 4.60 7.29 -16.70
C VAL A 202 3.95 6.32 -17.72
N ARG A 203 4.52 5.12 -17.90
CA ARG A 203 3.91 4.09 -18.73
C ARG A 203 2.60 3.56 -18.13
N ILE A 204 2.56 3.30 -16.82
CA ILE A 204 1.32 2.86 -16.13
C ILE A 204 0.21 3.90 -16.33
N PHE A 205 0.51 5.17 -16.08
CA PHE A 205 -0.44 6.27 -16.26
C PHE A 205 -0.90 6.38 -17.71
N GLY A 206 0.02 6.30 -18.68
CA GLY A 206 -0.31 6.31 -20.11
C GLY A 206 -1.23 5.16 -20.53
N ALA A 207 -0.99 3.94 -20.04
CA ALA A 207 -1.84 2.78 -20.32
C ALA A 207 -3.25 2.97 -19.71
N ALA A 208 -3.32 3.45 -18.47
CA ALA A 208 -4.59 3.74 -17.80
C ALA A 208 -5.39 4.85 -18.53
N MET A 209 -4.74 5.92 -18.96
CA MET A 209 -5.37 7.01 -19.70
C MET A 209 -5.88 6.56 -21.07
N LYS A 210 -5.11 5.74 -21.79
CA LYS A 210 -5.55 5.14 -23.06
C LYS A 210 -6.78 4.27 -22.85
N TYR A 211 -6.77 3.42 -21.83
CA TYR A 211 -7.89 2.57 -21.46
C TYR A 211 -9.16 3.39 -21.16
N LEU A 212 -9.04 4.39 -20.25
CA LEU A 212 -10.17 5.24 -19.87
C LEU A 212 -10.69 6.09 -21.03
N SER A 213 -9.82 6.62 -21.90
CA SER A 213 -10.24 7.39 -23.08
C SER A 213 -10.94 6.53 -24.12
N THR A 214 -10.61 5.25 -24.20
CA THR A 214 -11.25 4.31 -25.16
C THR A 214 -12.66 3.92 -24.70
N LEU A 215 -12.86 3.69 -23.40
CA LEU A 215 -14.13 3.23 -22.84
C LEU A 215 -15.02 4.35 -22.33
N GLY A 216 -14.42 5.47 -21.93
CA GLY A 216 -15.15 6.61 -21.37
C GLY A 216 -15.98 6.22 -20.15
N PRO A 217 -17.23 6.74 -20.04
CA PRO A 217 -18.11 6.44 -18.91
C PRO A 217 -18.57 4.98 -18.82
N SER A 218 -18.31 4.14 -19.83
CA SER A 218 -18.68 2.72 -19.82
C SER A 218 -17.67 1.84 -19.10
N ALA A 219 -16.49 2.37 -18.73
CA ALA A 219 -15.47 1.64 -18.00
C ALA A 219 -15.99 1.15 -16.65
N LYS A 220 -15.84 -0.14 -16.38
CA LYS A 220 -16.28 -0.81 -15.16
C LYS A 220 -15.13 -1.23 -14.26
N LEU A 221 -13.89 -1.17 -14.76
CA LEU A 221 -12.71 -1.36 -13.94
C LEU A 221 -12.73 -0.35 -12.79
N ARG A 222 -12.62 -0.84 -11.58
CA ARG A 222 -12.49 0.00 -10.39
C ARG A 222 -11.03 0.11 -9.99
N LEU A 223 -10.60 1.34 -9.77
CA LEU A 223 -9.28 1.68 -9.27
C LEU A 223 -9.43 2.41 -7.94
N TYR A 224 -8.56 2.13 -7.01
CA TYR A 224 -8.45 2.91 -5.80
C TYR A 224 -7.01 2.98 -5.32
N HIS A 225 -6.72 3.94 -4.47
CA HIS A 225 -5.56 3.91 -3.62
C HIS A 225 -5.85 4.50 -2.24
N GLU A 226 -5.05 4.12 -1.28
CA GLU A 226 -4.89 4.78 0.01
C GLU A 226 -3.40 5.08 0.21
N VAL A 227 -3.11 6.30 0.67
CA VAL A 227 -1.75 6.76 0.97
C VAL A 227 -1.72 7.21 2.42
N THR A 228 -0.78 6.68 3.17
CA THR A 228 -0.61 6.97 4.60
C THR A 228 0.81 7.44 4.84
N VAL A 229 0.96 8.53 5.60
CA VAL A 229 2.26 8.98 6.12
C VAL A 229 2.23 8.82 7.64
N ALA A 230 3.23 8.17 8.21
CA ALA A 230 3.21 7.85 9.63
C ALA A 230 4.49 8.31 10.32
N ARG A 231 4.35 8.84 11.54
CA ARG A 231 5.46 9.17 12.44
C ARG A 231 6.09 7.91 13.01
N ALA A 232 7.29 8.01 13.53
CA ALA A 232 8.04 6.88 14.07
C ALA A 232 7.30 6.14 15.21
N ASP A 233 6.55 6.87 16.05
CA ASP A 233 5.77 6.32 17.16
C ASP A 233 4.43 5.68 16.74
N GLU A 234 4.04 5.86 15.48
CA GLU A 234 2.84 5.28 14.86
C GLU A 234 3.13 3.99 14.08
N GLN A 235 4.35 3.47 14.18
CA GLN A 235 4.84 2.37 13.36
C GLN A 235 5.34 1.21 14.21
N PHE A 236 5.08 -0.02 13.76
CA PHE A 236 5.67 -1.23 14.32
C PHE A 236 5.99 -2.23 13.22
N PHE A 237 7.25 -2.69 13.18
CA PHE A 237 7.71 -3.68 12.20
C PHE A 237 8.50 -4.78 12.89
N GLU A 238 8.04 -6.01 12.78
CA GLU A 238 8.72 -7.18 13.32
C GLU A 238 8.74 -8.32 12.30
N TYR A 239 9.90 -8.94 12.15
CA TYR A 239 10.16 -10.03 11.21
C TYR A 239 10.81 -11.19 11.95
N LEU A 240 10.37 -12.42 11.70
CA LEU A 240 10.92 -13.65 12.27
C LEU A 240 11.26 -14.60 11.12
N ASN A 241 12.50 -15.13 11.07
CA ASN A 241 12.97 -16.06 10.03
C ASN A 241 12.79 -15.55 8.58
N CYS A 242 12.58 -14.27 8.35
CA CYS A 242 12.43 -13.71 7.02
C CYS A 242 13.77 -13.57 6.31
N ARG A 243 13.73 -13.61 4.97
CA ARG A 243 14.90 -13.31 4.13
C ARG A 243 15.31 -11.86 4.30
N GLU A 244 16.61 -11.59 4.19
CA GLU A 244 17.12 -10.22 4.14
C GLU A 244 16.40 -9.40 3.06
N GLY A 245 16.11 -8.16 3.38
CA GLY A 245 15.38 -7.26 2.49
C GLY A 245 13.87 -7.48 2.41
N THR A 246 13.29 -8.39 3.18
CA THR A 246 11.83 -8.52 3.26
C THR A 246 11.22 -7.26 3.88
N GLY A 247 10.24 -6.64 3.21
CA GLY A 247 9.51 -5.49 3.74
C GLY A 247 10.44 -4.37 4.21
N MET A 248 10.16 -3.82 5.37
CA MET A 248 10.93 -2.72 5.96
C MET A 248 12.35 -3.08 6.43
N MET A 249 12.73 -4.36 6.41
CA MET A 249 14.16 -4.72 6.59
C MET A 249 15.06 -4.12 5.51
N GLY A 250 14.48 -3.74 4.37
CA GLY A 250 15.16 -3.03 3.30
C GLY A 250 15.47 -1.56 3.60
N ALA A 251 14.98 -1.02 4.69
CA ALA A 251 15.16 0.39 5.06
C ALA A 251 16.44 0.67 5.85
N GLY A 252 17.08 -0.36 6.41
CA GLY A 252 18.29 -0.27 7.23
C GLY A 252 19.57 -0.60 6.49
#